data_c73ac259d7991997884b4944c312dd84
#
_entry.id   c73ac259d7991997884b4944c312dd84
#
_cell.length_a   1.000
_cell.length_b   1.000
_cell.length_c   1.000
_cell.angle_alpha   90.00
_cell.angle_beta   90.00
_cell.angle_gamma   90.00
#
_symmetry.space_group_name_H-M   'P 1'
#
loop_
_entity.id
_entity.type
_entity.pdbx_description
1 polymer ?
#
loop_
_entity_poly.entity_id
_entity_poly.type
_entity_poly.pdbx_seq_one_letter_code
_entity_poly.pdbx_strand_id
1 'polypeptide(L)'
;FSVTTEIYYGSDAYKTATKVRIIDPPGTKHKYKSGDTQLLGLILEKATGQSLSEYAAEKLWKPMGAQHPALWSVDRADGHEKAYCCFNSNARDFARIGQLMLDSGRWKGNEIIPMDYFLNSIKPCMIPDEYGDSCTYYGYQWWLVRDSDGIFYARGILGQYIIVIPEKDMVIVRLGKKRSSKRINGVPEEVDALIKWGRGL
;
A
#
# COMPACT_ATOMS: atom_id res chain seq x y z
N PHE A 1 20.67 -8.60 -10.97
CA PHE A 1 19.29 -8.07 -10.93
C PHE A 1 18.91 -7.75 -9.50
N SER A 2 17.96 -6.79 -9.30
CA SER A 2 17.42 -6.53 -7.96
C SER A 2 16.46 -7.66 -7.55
N VAL A 3 16.30 -7.89 -6.24
CA VAL A 3 15.32 -8.87 -5.70
C VAL A 3 13.92 -8.61 -6.27
N THR A 4 13.52 -7.34 -6.39
CA THR A 4 12.23 -6.96 -6.99
C THR A 4 12.11 -7.43 -8.44
N THR A 5 13.18 -7.29 -9.24
CA THR A 5 13.20 -7.75 -10.64
C THR A 5 13.12 -9.27 -10.73
N GLU A 6 13.84 -9.97 -9.85
CA GLU A 6 13.82 -11.44 -9.81
C GLU A 6 12.44 -11.98 -9.41
N ILE A 7 11.78 -11.38 -8.42
CA ILE A 7 10.41 -11.77 -8.05
C ILE A 7 9.42 -11.43 -9.18
N TYR A 8 9.60 -10.28 -9.86
CA TYR A 8 8.67 -9.83 -10.90
C TYR A 8 8.67 -10.71 -12.14
N TYR A 9 9.85 -11.08 -12.63
CA TYR A 9 10.02 -11.87 -13.86
C TYR A 9 10.27 -13.35 -13.61
N GLY A 10 10.55 -13.74 -12.36
CA GLY A 10 10.78 -15.12 -11.99
C GLY A 10 9.48 -15.90 -11.79
N SER A 11 9.61 -17.20 -11.71
CA SER A 11 8.50 -18.16 -11.53
C SER A 11 8.46 -18.78 -10.13
N ASP A 12 9.24 -18.25 -9.17
CA ASP A 12 9.29 -18.77 -7.80
C ASP A 12 9.55 -17.63 -6.81
N ALA A 13 8.48 -16.91 -6.50
CA ALA A 13 8.51 -15.77 -5.57
C ALA A 13 8.90 -16.21 -4.15
N TYR A 14 8.47 -17.39 -3.72
CA TYR A 14 8.85 -17.96 -2.41
C TYR A 14 10.36 -18.16 -2.30
N LYS A 15 10.95 -18.88 -3.25
CA LYS A 15 12.39 -19.15 -3.26
C LYS A 15 13.22 -17.88 -3.32
N THR A 16 12.79 -16.89 -4.11
CA THR A 16 13.51 -15.61 -4.21
C THR A 16 13.37 -14.79 -2.94
N ALA A 17 12.17 -14.62 -2.41
CA ALA A 17 11.92 -13.80 -1.23
C ALA A 17 12.59 -14.38 0.03
N THR A 18 12.58 -15.71 0.21
CA THR A 18 13.17 -16.37 1.39
C THR A 18 14.71 -16.40 1.38
N LYS A 19 15.35 -16.10 0.25
CA LYS A 19 16.82 -15.97 0.15
C LYS A 19 17.34 -14.57 0.44
N VAL A 20 16.44 -13.59 0.65
CA VAL A 20 16.84 -12.21 0.96
C VAL A 20 17.57 -12.18 2.29
N ARG A 21 18.76 -11.57 2.29
CA ARG A 21 19.56 -11.42 3.52
C ARG A 21 19.04 -10.23 4.33
N ILE A 22 19.01 -10.40 5.64
CA ILE A 22 18.86 -9.29 6.58
C ILE A 22 20.17 -8.53 6.57
N ILE A 23 20.14 -7.25 6.17
CA ILE A 23 21.35 -6.42 6.04
C ILE A 23 21.47 -5.38 7.17
N ASP A 24 20.35 -4.98 7.72
CA ASP A 24 20.30 -4.07 8.87
C ASP A 24 19.53 -4.74 10.01
N PRO A 25 19.89 -4.54 11.29
CA PRO A 25 19.10 -5.06 12.40
C PRO A 25 17.64 -4.56 12.34
N PRO A 26 16.65 -5.39 12.66
CA PRO A 26 15.25 -4.98 12.67
C PRO A 26 15.01 -3.73 13.54
N GLY A 27 14.23 -2.78 13.05
CA GLY A 27 13.89 -1.56 13.78
C GLY A 27 14.96 -0.46 13.79
N THR A 28 16.10 -0.65 13.11
CA THR A 28 17.21 0.33 13.13
C THR A 28 17.26 1.23 11.92
N LYS A 29 16.70 0.79 10.78
CA LYS A 29 16.75 1.55 9.53
C LYS A 29 15.50 1.34 8.70
N HIS A 30 14.87 2.43 8.28
CA HIS A 30 13.77 2.39 7.33
C HIS A 30 14.30 2.39 5.89
N LYS A 31 13.87 1.40 5.13
CA LYS A 31 14.08 1.33 3.67
C LYS A 31 12.87 0.69 3.01
N TYR A 32 12.29 1.38 2.03
CA TYR A 32 11.19 0.82 1.25
C TYR A 32 11.69 -0.31 0.32
N LYS A 33 11.25 -1.54 0.57
CA LYS A 33 11.66 -2.73 -0.18
C LYS A 33 10.46 -3.58 -0.57
N SER A 34 10.34 -3.89 -1.87
CA SER A 34 9.29 -4.79 -2.38
C SER A 34 9.44 -6.22 -1.85
N GLY A 35 10.67 -6.68 -1.63
CA GLY A 35 10.95 -8.01 -1.09
C GLY A 35 10.37 -8.22 0.30
N ASP A 36 10.42 -7.19 1.16
CA ASP A 36 9.87 -7.26 2.51
C ASP A 36 8.34 -7.40 2.47
N THR A 37 7.67 -6.70 1.54
CA THR A 37 6.22 -6.85 1.35
C THR A 37 5.87 -8.23 0.80
N GLN A 38 6.70 -8.80 -0.08
CA GLN A 38 6.50 -10.18 -0.53
C GLN A 38 6.61 -11.18 0.62
N LEU A 39 7.59 -11.00 1.52
CA LEU A 39 7.72 -11.83 2.72
C LEU A 39 6.50 -11.71 3.63
N LEU A 40 5.96 -10.51 3.84
CA LEU A 40 4.72 -10.32 4.61
C LEU A 40 3.55 -11.10 3.97
N GLY A 41 3.44 -11.08 2.65
CA GLY A 41 2.43 -11.89 1.94
C GLY A 41 2.57 -13.38 2.24
N LEU A 42 3.76 -13.94 2.07
CA LEU A 42 4.04 -15.36 2.35
C LEU A 42 3.80 -15.74 3.82
N ILE A 43 4.10 -14.83 4.76
CA ILE A 43 3.80 -15.03 6.19
C ILE A 43 2.29 -15.08 6.41
N LEU A 44 1.54 -14.19 5.77
CA LEU A 44 0.09 -14.15 5.88
C LEU A 44 -0.56 -15.42 5.32
N GLU A 45 -0.14 -15.87 4.13
CA GLU A 45 -0.58 -17.15 3.56
C GLU A 45 -0.33 -18.32 4.52
N LYS A 46 0.88 -18.39 5.08
CA LYS A 46 1.22 -19.45 6.04
C LYS A 46 0.41 -19.37 7.33
N ALA A 47 0.15 -18.17 7.83
CA ALA A 47 -0.57 -17.96 9.08
C ALA A 47 -2.07 -18.24 8.95
N THR A 48 -2.66 -18.00 7.77
CA THR A 48 -4.10 -18.16 7.52
C THR A 48 -4.46 -19.49 6.86
N GLY A 49 -3.50 -20.12 6.20
CA GLY A 49 -3.74 -21.32 5.37
C GLY A 49 -4.51 -21.02 4.08
N GLN A 50 -4.64 -19.74 3.70
CA GLN A 50 -5.34 -19.25 2.51
C GLN A 50 -4.37 -18.52 1.60
N SER A 51 -4.64 -18.48 0.27
CA SER A 51 -3.95 -17.56 -0.62
C SER A 51 -4.26 -16.10 -0.26
N LEU A 52 -3.40 -15.15 -0.66
CA LEU A 52 -3.68 -13.72 -0.44
C LEU A 52 -4.98 -13.28 -1.11
N SER A 53 -5.28 -13.82 -2.30
CA SER A 53 -6.51 -13.52 -3.02
C SER A 53 -7.75 -13.99 -2.28
N GLU A 54 -7.74 -15.21 -1.74
CA GLU A 54 -8.86 -15.74 -0.95
C GLU A 54 -9.05 -14.95 0.34
N TYR A 55 -7.97 -14.72 1.08
CA TYR A 55 -8.01 -13.96 2.32
C TYR A 55 -8.48 -12.52 2.10
N ALA A 56 -7.92 -11.83 1.09
CA ALA A 56 -8.34 -10.47 0.76
C ALA A 56 -9.80 -10.42 0.27
N ALA A 57 -10.26 -11.42 -0.48
CA ALA A 57 -11.65 -11.49 -0.91
C ALA A 57 -12.60 -11.66 0.28
N GLU A 58 -12.25 -12.49 1.24
CA GLU A 58 -13.08 -12.75 2.42
C GLU A 58 -13.07 -11.59 3.41
N LYS A 59 -11.88 -11.07 3.75
CA LYS A 59 -11.72 -10.11 4.85
C LYS A 59 -11.86 -8.65 4.42
N LEU A 60 -11.68 -8.34 3.14
CA LEU A 60 -11.65 -6.96 2.66
C LEU A 60 -12.63 -6.72 1.51
N TRP A 61 -12.48 -7.43 0.37
CA TRP A 61 -13.16 -7.12 -0.87
C TRP A 61 -14.68 -7.29 -0.81
N LYS A 62 -15.14 -8.42 -0.31
CA LYS A 62 -16.58 -8.71 -0.11
C LYS A 62 -17.19 -7.83 1.00
N PRO A 63 -16.58 -7.70 2.21
CA PRO A 63 -17.11 -6.83 3.25
C PRO A 63 -17.25 -5.36 2.83
N MET A 64 -16.32 -4.82 2.02
CA MET A 64 -16.44 -3.47 1.45
C MET A 64 -17.52 -3.34 0.38
N GLY A 65 -18.14 -4.41 -0.04
CA GLY A 65 -19.13 -4.39 -1.13
C GLY A 65 -18.54 -3.98 -2.47
N ALA A 66 -17.32 -4.42 -2.78
CA ALA A 66 -16.71 -4.21 -4.08
C ALA A 66 -17.62 -4.76 -5.20
N GLN A 67 -17.79 -4.00 -6.26
CA GLN A 67 -18.78 -4.31 -7.30
C GLN A 67 -18.21 -5.15 -8.45
N HIS A 68 -16.88 -5.18 -8.56
CA HIS A 68 -16.19 -5.90 -9.63
C HIS A 68 -15.13 -6.81 -9.04
N PRO A 69 -14.80 -7.91 -9.71
CA PRO A 69 -13.67 -8.74 -9.32
C PRO A 69 -12.37 -7.94 -9.43
N ALA A 70 -11.43 -8.25 -8.53
CA ALA A 70 -10.05 -7.83 -8.66
C ALA A 70 -9.21 -9.00 -9.16
N LEU A 71 -8.11 -8.69 -9.84
CA LEU A 71 -7.14 -9.67 -10.33
C LEU A 71 -5.80 -9.41 -9.67
N TRP A 72 -5.21 -10.44 -9.11
CA TRP A 72 -3.86 -10.37 -8.55
C TRP A 72 -2.91 -11.28 -9.33
N SER A 73 -1.79 -10.73 -9.80
CA SER A 73 -0.84 -11.53 -10.56
C SER A 73 -0.09 -12.49 -9.65
N VAL A 74 0.03 -13.74 -10.08
CA VAL A 74 0.83 -14.78 -9.43
C VAL A 74 2.18 -14.95 -10.15
N ASP A 75 3.13 -15.62 -9.51
CA ASP A 75 4.44 -15.92 -10.08
C ASP A 75 4.39 -17.07 -11.12
N ARG A 76 3.48 -18.02 -10.93
CA ARG A 76 3.18 -19.14 -11.84
C ARG A 76 1.75 -19.64 -11.59
N ALA A 77 1.28 -20.55 -12.43
CA ALA A 77 0.03 -21.25 -12.16
C ALA A 77 0.10 -21.94 -10.78
N ASP A 78 -0.95 -21.80 -9.99
CA ASP A 78 -1.04 -22.30 -8.61
C ASP A 78 0.11 -21.84 -7.68
N GLY A 79 0.73 -20.69 -8.01
CA GLY A 79 1.81 -20.08 -7.25
C GLY A 79 1.32 -18.99 -6.29
N HIS A 80 2.26 -18.14 -5.85
CA HIS A 80 2.02 -17.08 -4.88
C HIS A 80 1.71 -15.77 -5.56
N GLU A 81 0.77 -14.99 -5.00
CA GLU A 81 0.53 -13.62 -5.43
C GLU A 81 1.76 -12.75 -5.21
N LYS A 82 1.98 -11.82 -6.15
CA LYS A 82 3.01 -10.79 -6.03
C LYS A 82 2.53 -9.72 -5.06
N ALA A 83 2.70 -9.98 -3.75
CA ALA A 83 2.13 -9.18 -2.66
C ALA A 83 2.49 -7.69 -2.72
N TYR A 84 3.66 -7.36 -3.28
CA TYR A 84 4.16 -5.98 -3.38
C TYR A 84 3.61 -5.19 -4.57
N CYS A 85 2.88 -5.83 -5.51
CA CYS A 85 2.35 -5.18 -6.72
C CYS A 85 1.16 -5.93 -7.32
N CYS A 86 0.75 -5.45 -8.48
CA CYS A 86 0.05 -6.25 -9.48
C CYS A 86 -1.37 -6.67 -9.08
N PHE A 87 -1.96 -5.96 -8.13
CA PHE A 87 -3.37 -6.01 -7.78
C PHE A 87 -4.14 -5.04 -8.68
N ASN A 88 -5.05 -5.54 -9.48
CA ASN A 88 -5.74 -4.80 -10.54
C ASN A 88 -7.24 -4.75 -10.29
N SER A 89 -7.81 -3.57 -10.32
CA SER A 89 -9.25 -3.34 -10.26
C SER A 89 -9.60 -1.98 -10.89
N ASN A 90 -10.83 -1.52 -10.74
CA ASN A 90 -11.29 -0.22 -11.20
C ASN A 90 -11.18 0.87 -10.13
N ALA A 91 -11.27 2.14 -10.55
CA ALA A 91 -11.13 3.28 -9.66
C ALA A 91 -12.18 3.33 -8.53
N ARG A 92 -13.41 2.90 -8.80
CA ARG A 92 -14.50 2.94 -7.80
C ARG A 92 -14.28 1.92 -6.68
N ASP A 93 -13.80 0.72 -7.01
CA ASP A 93 -13.50 -0.29 -6.00
C ASP A 93 -12.23 0.05 -5.23
N PHE A 94 -11.23 0.69 -5.86
CA PHE A 94 -10.11 1.29 -5.13
C PHE A 94 -10.53 2.47 -4.23
N ALA A 95 -11.54 3.25 -4.64
CA ALA A 95 -12.08 4.31 -3.77
C ALA A 95 -12.73 3.76 -2.50
N ARG A 96 -13.28 2.53 -2.52
CA ARG A 96 -13.77 1.88 -1.30
C ARG A 96 -12.68 1.58 -0.29
N ILE A 97 -11.47 1.24 -0.76
CA ILE A 97 -10.31 1.09 0.15
C ILE A 97 -9.98 2.44 0.78
N GLY A 98 -9.96 3.52 -0.02
CA GLY A 98 -9.76 4.87 0.50
C GLY A 98 -10.84 5.28 1.50
N GLN A 99 -12.11 5.00 1.20
CA GLN A 99 -13.24 5.29 2.10
C GLN A 99 -13.15 4.49 3.39
N LEU A 100 -12.80 3.20 3.33
CA LEU A 100 -12.57 2.39 4.52
C LEU A 100 -11.52 3.02 5.45
N MET A 101 -10.45 3.55 4.88
CA MET A 101 -9.40 4.23 5.64
C MET A 101 -9.85 5.62 6.12
N LEU A 102 -10.64 6.35 5.35
CA LEU A 102 -11.24 7.62 5.76
C LEU A 102 -12.18 7.43 6.96
N ASP A 103 -12.94 6.34 6.96
CA ASP A 103 -13.85 5.95 8.04
C ASP A 103 -13.14 5.15 9.16
N SER A 104 -11.81 5.32 9.28
CA SER A 104 -11.00 4.72 10.35
C SER A 104 -11.14 3.20 10.48
N GLY A 105 -11.17 2.50 9.36
CA GLY A 105 -11.28 1.03 9.30
C GLY A 105 -12.70 0.50 9.36
N ARG A 106 -13.72 1.36 9.31
CA ARG A 106 -15.13 0.98 9.36
C ARG A 106 -15.79 1.09 7.99
N TRP A 107 -16.71 0.19 7.71
CA TRP A 107 -17.52 0.20 6.49
C TRP A 107 -18.98 0.00 6.83
N LYS A 108 -19.83 1.00 6.55
CA LYS A 108 -21.27 0.97 6.86
C LYS A 108 -21.55 0.53 8.31
N GLY A 109 -20.77 1.04 9.26
CA GLY A 109 -20.91 0.75 10.68
C GLY A 109 -20.18 -0.50 11.17
N ASN A 110 -19.77 -1.41 10.29
CA ASN A 110 -19.01 -2.60 10.66
C ASN A 110 -17.50 -2.30 10.70
N GLU A 111 -16.82 -2.79 11.73
CA GLU A 111 -15.36 -2.73 11.80
C GLU A 111 -14.75 -3.81 10.91
N ILE A 112 -13.95 -3.40 9.93
CA ILE A 112 -13.18 -4.29 9.05
C ILE A 112 -11.71 -4.29 9.45
N ILE A 113 -11.19 -3.11 9.79
CA ILE A 113 -9.83 -2.92 10.31
C ILE A 113 -9.96 -2.44 11.75
N PRO A 114 -9.36 -3.14 12.73
CA PRO A 114 -9.38 -2.69 14.12
C PRO A 114 -8.83 -1.26 14.27
N MET A 115 -9.46 -0.45 15.11
CA MET A 115 -9.11 0.96 15.28
C MET A 115 -7.65 1.17 15.68
N ASP A 116 -7.12 0.36 16.58
CA ASP A 116 -5.73 0.42 17.02
C ASP A 116 -4.75 0.12 15.87
N TYR A 117 -5.07 -0.85 15.02
CA TYR A 117 -4.27 -1.13 13.82
C TYR A 117 -4.35 0.01 12.81
N PHE A 118 -5.55 0.57 12.58
CA PHE A 118 -5.72 1.74 11.72
C PHE A 118 -4.83 2.90 12.18
N LEU A 119 -4.92 3.28 13.46
CA LEU A 119 -4.11 4.37 14.02
C LEU A 119 -2.60 4.11 13.89
N ASN A 120 -2.16 2.88 14.13
CA ASN A 120 -0.76 2.50 13.93
C ASN A 120 -0.36 2.53 12.45
N SER A 121 -1.26 2.20 11.53
CA SER A 121 -0.97 2.14 10.09
C SER A 121 -0.67 3.51 9.48
N ILE A 122 -1.27 4.57 10.00
CA ILE A 122 -1.06 5.96 9.55
C ILE A 122 -0.13 6.76 10.47
N LYS A 123 0.47 6.12 11.47
CA LYS A 123 1.47 6.74 12.33
C LYS A 123 2.84 6.72 11.66
N PRO A 124 3.62 7.84 11.70
CA PRO A 124 4.98 7.87 11.19
C PRO A 124 5.87 6.82 11.86
N CYS A 125 6.70 6.14 11.08
CA CYS A 125 7.55 5.07 11.59
C CYS A 125 8.70 5.58 12.48
N MET A 126 9.17 6.81 12.28
CA MET A 126 10.21 7.52 13.04
C MET A 126 11.60 6.86 13.08
N ILE A 127 11.78 5.71 12.45
CA ILE A 127 13.06 5.04 12.33
C ILE A 127 13.93 5.81 11.33
N PRO A 128 15.25 5.98 11.55
CA PRO A 128 16.13 6.64 10.58
C PRO A 128 16.04 6.00 9.19
N ASP A 129 15.94 6.80 8.15
CA ASP A 129 15.95 6.32 6.76
C ASP A 129 17.37 6.12 6.20
N GLU A 130 17.50 5.89 4.91
CA GLU A 130 18.79 5.65 4.25
C GLU A 130 19.73 6.87 4.29
N TYR A 131 19.22 8.06 4.59
CA TYR A 131 19.97 9.32 4.69
C TYR A 131 20.25 9.74 6.14
N GLY A 132 19.71 8.98 7.11
CA GLY A 132 19.84 9.26 8.53
C GLY A 132 18.73 10.16 9.09
N ASP A 133 17.79 10.60 8.26
CA ASP A 133 16.65 11.40 8.68
C ASP A 133 15.52 10.51 9.24
N SER A 134 14.78 11.02 10.24
CA SER A 134 13.61 10.30 10.74
C SER A 134 12.55 10.10 9.66
N CYS A 135 12.11 8.85 9.47
CA CYS A 135 11.05 8.51 8.52
C CYS A 135 9.68 9.00 9.02
N THR A 136 9.35 10.25 8.71
CA THR A 136 8.07 10.88 9.04
C THR A 136 7.02 10.73 7.94
N TYR A 137 7.38 10.09 6.83
CA TYR A 137 6.60 10.03 5.59
C TYR A 137 6.01 8.65 5.28
N TYR A 138 6.14 7.67 6.17
CA TYR A 138 5.68 6.31 5.96
C TYR A 138 5.17 5.65 7.24
N GLY A 139 4.05 4.95 7.14
CA GLY A 139 3.47 4.11 8.18
C GLY A 139 3.44 2.63 7.76
N TYR A 140 2.37 1.88 8.06
CA TYR A 140 2.21 0.50 7.60
C TYR A 140 1.63 0.49 6.19
N GLN A 141 2.51 0.48 5.17
CA GLN A 141 2.19 0.49 3.73
C GLN A 141 1.47 1.76 3.23
N TRP A 142 1.32 2.80 4.07
CA TRP A 142 0.79 4.10 3.72
C TRP A 142 1.88 5.15 3.67
N TRP A 143 1.89 5.97 2.61
CA TRP A 143 2.69 7.18 2.51
C TRP A 143 1.97 8.32 3.21
N LEU A 144 2.68 9.07 4.04
CA LEU A 144 2.14 10.16 4.82
C LEU A 144 2.60 11.49 4.23
N VAL A 145 1.70 12.47 4.15
CA VAL A 145 2.02 13.81 3.70
C VAL A 145 2.45 14.63 4.91
N ARG A 146 3.68 15.10 4.90
CA ARG A 146 4.23 15.91 6.00
C ARG A 146 3.48 17.24 6.11
N ASP A 147 3.41 17.78 7.31
CA ASP A 147 2.82 19.09 7.60
C ASP A 147 1.40 19.25 7.03
N SER A 148 0.64 18.16 7.03
CA SER A 148 -0.76 18.12 6.61
C SER A 148 -1.66 17.65 7.75
N ASP A 149 -2.96 17.97 7.67
CA ASP A 149 -3.97 17.54 8.64
C ASP A 149 -4.33 16.06 8.44
N GLY A 150 -3.31 15.17 8.54
CA GLY A 150 -3.47 13.74 8.48
C GLY A 150 -3.71 13.17 7.08
N ILE A 151 -3.26 13.85 6.01
CA ILE A 151 -3.35 13.31 4.64
C ILE A 151 -2.38 12.16 4.44
N PHE A 152 -2.87 11.06 3.88
CA PHE A 152 -2.07 9.89 3.54
C PHE A 152 -2.52 9.28 2.21
N TYR A 153 -1.65 8.46 1.60
CA TYR A 153 -1.95 7.88 0.31
C TYR A 153 -1.26 6.54 0.06
N ALA A 154 -1.91 5.67 -0.71
CA ALA A 154 -1.28 4.52 -1.34
C ALA A 154 -0.63 4.96 -2.66
N ARG A 155 0.52 4.35 -3.00
CA ARG A 155 1.31 4.71 -4.18
C ARG A 155 1.73 3.48 -4.96
N GLY A 156 1.30 3.42 -6.21
CA GLY A 156 1.72 2.42 -7.17
C GLY A 156 2.61 2.99 -8.29
N ILE A 157 3.21 2.10 -9.05
CA ILE A 157 4.02 2.45 -10.24
C ILE A 157 3.15 3.19 -11.28
N LEU A 158 3.76 4.04 -12.09
CA LEU A 158 3.10 4.82 -13.16
C LEU A 158 2.00 5.78 -12.68
N GLY A 159 1.97 6.10 -11.39
CA GLY A 159 1.02 7.07 -10.84
C GLY A 159 -0.35 6.49 -10.52
N GLN A 160 -0.38 5.29 -9.94
CA GLN A 160 -1.55 4.76 -9.28
C GLN A 160 -1.61 5.35 -7.88
N TYR A 161 -2.69 6.04 -7.52
CA TYR A 161 -2.83 6.66 -6.21
C TYR A 161 -4.22 6.43 -5.64
N ILE A 162 -4.29 6.19 -4.33
CA ILE A 162 -5.48 6.35 -3.50
C ILE A 162 -5.10 7.39 -2.46
N ILE A 163 -5.65 8.60 -2.53
CA ILE A 163 -5.33 9.71 -1.64
C ILE A 163 -6.51 9.91 -0.71
N VAL A 164 -6.25 9.95 0.59
CA VAL A 164 -7.25 10.19 1.64
C VAL A 164 -6.97 11.56 2.24
N ILE A 165 -7.97 12.45 2.20
CA ILE A 165 -7.94 13.83 2.71
C ILE A 165 -9.00 13.96 3.81
N PRO A 166 -8.67 13.64 5.07
CA PRO A 166 -9.65 13.59 6.17
C PRO A 166 -10.35 14.92 6.42
N GLU A 167 -9.64 16.04 6.36
CA GLU A 167 -10.19 17.39 6.55
C GLU A 167 -11.28 17.80 5.55
N LYS A 168 -11.34 17.10 4.40
CA LYS A 168 -12.32 17.35 3.33
C LYS A 168 -13.32 16.20 3.17
N ASP A 169 -13.26 15.20 4.03
CA ASP A 169 -14.07 13.97 3.91
C ASP A 169 -13.99 13.41 2.47
N MET A 170 -12.77 13.33 1.93
CA MET A 170 -12.54 13.08 0.50
C MET A 170 -11.53 11.97 0.24
N VAL A 171 -11.86 11.15 -0.76
CA VAL A 171 -10.96 10.17 -1.37
C VAL A 171 -10.78 10.49 -2.85
N ILE A 172 -9.52 10.55 -3.29
CA ILE A 172 -9.18 10.73 -4.71
C ILE A 172 -8.46 9.48 -5.19
N VAL A 173 -8.94 8.89 -6.28
CA VAL A 173 -8.27 7.75 -6.94
C VAL A 173 -7.79 8.17 -8.32
N ARG A 174 -6.51 7.91 -8.59
CA ARG A 174 -5.92 8.07 -9.91
C ARG A 174 -5.36 6.74 -10.40
N LEU A 175 -5.79 6.30 -11.57
CA LEU A 175 -5.22 5.17 -12.30
C LEU A 175 -4.42 5.73 -13.48
N GLY A 176 -3.10 5.84 -13.30
CA GLY A 176 -2.21 6.49 -14.26
C GLY A 176 -1.47 5.51 -15.17
N LYS A 177 -1.03 6.01 -16.32
CA LYS A 177 -0.11 5.31 -17.25
C LYS A 177 1.28 5.95 -17.28
N LYS A 178 1.42 7.11 -16.65
CA LYS A 178 2.68 7.87 -16.54
C LYS A 178 2.69 8.62 -15.21
N ARG A 179 3.88 8.91 -14.71
CA ARG A 179 4.09 9.79 -13.55
C ARG A 179 5.25 10.72 -13.82
N SER A 180 5.24 11.90 -13.20
CA SER A 180 6.39 12.78 -13.13
C SER A 180 7.50 12.16 -12.27
N SER A 181 8.74 12.51 -12.56
CA SER A 181 9.87 12.25 -11.67
C SER A 181 10.02 13.31 -10.58
N LYS A 182 9.33 14.45 -10.72
CA LYS A 182 9.41 15.58 -9.80
C LYS A 182 8.69 15.28 -8.49
N ARG A 183 9.22 15.91 -7.43
CA ARG A 183 8.61 15.92 -6.10
C ARG A 183 8.39 17.35 -5.65
N ILE A 184 7.27 17.60 -5.01
CA ILE A 184 6.92 18.87 -4.39
C ILE A 184 6.61 18.56 -2.92
N ASN A 185 7.26 19.25 -1.99
CA ASN A 185 7.09 19.03 -0.55
C ASN A 185 7.23 17.55 -0.11
N GLY A 186 8.15 16.82 -0.77
CA GLY A 186 8.40 15.40 -0.46
C GLY A 186 7.42 14.39 -1.08
N VAL A 187 6.34 14.84 -1.73
CA VAL A 187 5.38 13.96 -2.42
C VAL A 187 5.51 14.03 -3.94
N PRO A 188 5.04 13.04 -4.72
CA PRO A 188 4.98 13.14 -6.17
C PRO A 188 4.18 14.38 -6.61
N GLU A 189 4.63 15.05 -7.69
CA GLU A 189 4.01 16.26 -8.22
C GLU A 189 2.49 16.10 -8.47
N GLU A 190 2.07 14.93 -8.98
CA GLU A 190 0.65 14.64 -9.22
C GLU A 190 -0.15 14.51 -7.91
N VAL A 191 0.47 13.99 -6.85
CA VAL A 191 -0.17 13.89 -5.53
C VAL A 191 -0.37 15.29 -4.95
N ASP A 192 0.66 16.14 -5.02
CA ASP A 192 0.56 17.55 -4.59
C ASP A 192 -0.55 18.29 -5.35
N ALA A 193 -0.59 18.17 -6.69
CA ALA A 193 -1.61 18.80 -7.51
C ALA A 193 -3.03 18.31 -7.18
N LEU A 194 -3.21 17.00 -6.95
CA LEU A 194 -4.50 16.41 -6.59
C LEU A 194 -4.95 16.82 -5.19
N ILE A 195 -4.03 16.93 -4.23
CA ILE A 195 -4.33 17.44 -2.89
C ILE A 195 -4.77 18.91 -2.95
N LYS A 196 -4.04 19.75 -3.68
CA LYS A 196 -4.41 21.17 -3.89
C LYS A 196 -5.80 21.29 -4.52
N TRP A 197 -6.05 20.54 -5.57
CA TRP A 197 -7.37 20.52 -6.20
C TRP A 197 -8.46 20.10 -5.21
N GLY A 198 -8.26 19.03 -4.45
CA GLY A 198 -9.21 18.53 -3.44
C GLY A 198 -9.45 19.52 -2.30
N ARG A 199 -8.45 20.34 -1.96
CA ARG A 199 -8.57 21.41 -0.97
C ARG A 199 -9.25 22.67 -1.51
N GLY A 200 -9.42 22.79 -2.83
CA GLY A 200 -9.96 23.97 -3.49
C GLY A 200 -8.92 25.08 -3.66
N LEU A 201 -7.63 24.75 -3.80
CA LEU A 201 -6.49 25.65 -3.94
C LEU A 201 -6.00 25.72 -5.39
#